data_e82ad478ba087f7dd967fa3c6f7ce346
#
_entry.id   e82ad478ba087f7dd967fa3c6f7ce346
#
_cell.length_a   1.000
_cell.length_b   1.000
_cell.length_c   1.000
_cell.angle_alpha   90.00
_cell.angle_beta   90.00
_cell.angle_gamma   90.00
#
_symmetry.space_group_name_H-M   'P 1'
#
loop_
_entity.id
_entity.type
_entity.pdbx_description
1 polymer ?
#
loop_
_entity_poly.entity_id
_entity_poly.type
_entity_poly.pdbx_seq_one_letter_code
_entity_poly.pdbx_strand_id
1 'polypeptide(L)'
;MKEINFHDGGMPIHLDDLKLLQNFSKDVVLLLIKSLVGDKVEAFAMNLPKVKRAPEGGVIVSPGAMYVDGDILSWNETRVADVIEGMPIYACIREVTSENRLFADGQEHPCRIEKEVYFSSSKDGVAKAYDITTIAVFADLLEKNVEQGEWKDIGSVRMYNGYSGKARARTVNKRTRFQLYLTSDEISWRDPYESEXXXXNPNHYI
;
A
#
# COMPACT_ATOMS: atom_id res chain seq x y z
N MET A 1 22.24 -2.08 -9.31
CA MET A 1 21.72 -3.43 -8.99
C MET A 1 22.88 -4.41 -9.06
N LYS A 2 22.99 -5.34 -8.12
CA LYS A 2 23.99 -6.41 -8.18
C LYS A 2 23.38 -7.64 -8.82
N GLU A 3 24.11 -8.34 -9.64
CA GLU A 3 23.64 -9.55 -10.32
C GLU A 3 24.71 -10.65 -10.25
N ILE A 4 24.27 -11.88 -10.35
CA ILE A 4 25.15 -13.04 -10.43
C ILE A 4 25.28 -13.40 -11.92
N ASN A 5 26.49 -13.38 -12.41
CA ASN A 5 26.78 -13.78 -13.79
C ASN A 5 27.11 -15.28 -13.83
N PHE A 6 26.35 -16.01 -14.62
CA PHE A 6 26.52 -17.46 -14.77
C PHE A 6 27.27 -17.77 -16.07
N HIS A 7 28.25 -18.68 -15.97
CA HIS A 7 29.00 -19.17 -17.10
C HIS A 7 28.83 -20.69 -17.24
N ASP A 8 28.84 -21.16 -18.44
CA ASP A 8 28.83 -22.61 -18.72
C ASP A 8 30.05 -23.27 -18.11
N GLY A 9 29.92 -24.51 -17.66
CA GLY A 9 31.01 -25.26 -17.04
C GLY A 9 30.93 -25.36 -15.52
N GLY A 10 29.91 -24.73 -14.95
CA GLY A 10 29.65 -24.77 -13.52
C GLY A 10 30.39 -23.67 -12.75
N MET A 11 29.67 -23.10 -11.81
CA MET A 11 30.17 -22.06 -10.91
C MET A 11 29.99 -22.54 -9.45
N PRO A 12 31.03 -22.47 -8.63
CA PRO A 12 30.81 -22.75 -7.20
C PRO A 12 29.88 -21.70 -6.60
N ILE A 13 28.86 -22.16 -5.91
CA ILE A 13 27.91 -21.26 -5.23
C ILE A 13 28.48 -20.96 -3.83
N HIS A 14 28.72 -19.71 -3.59
CA HIS A 14 29.16 -19.22 -2.28
C HIS A 14 27.97 -18.78 -1.43
N LEU A 15 28.13 -18.83 -0.12
CA LEU A 15 27.10 -18.39 0.82
C LEU A 15 26.65 -16.94 0.56
N ASP A 16 27.57 -16.10 0.14
CA ASP A 16 27.29 -14.69 -0.15
C ASP A 16 26.41 -14.52 -1.39
N ASP A 17 26.49 -15.44 -2.38
CA ASP A 17 25.59 -15.45 -3.53
C ASP A 17 24.13 -15.76 -3.08
N LEU A 18 23.99 -16.72 -2.18
CA LEU A 18 22.68 -17.07 -1.61
C LEU A 18 22.10 -15.90 -0.79
N LYS A 19 22.93 -15.23 0.00
CA LYS A 19 22.53 -14.03 0.75
C LYS A 19 22.11 -12.90 -0.21
N LEU A 20 22.84 -12.73 -1.31
CA LEU A 20 22.50 -11.73 -2.32
C LEU A 20 21.13 -12.00 -2.92
N LEU A 21 20.84 -13.25 -3.29
CA LEU A 21 19.53 -13.65 -3.83
C LEU A 21 18.41 -13.42 -2.82
N GLN A 22 18.63 -13.77 -1.57
CA GLN A 22 17.67 -13.59 -0.49
C GLN A 22 17.36 -12.09 -0.28
N ASN A 23 18.40 -11.26 -0.23
CA ASN A 23 18.23 -9.83 0.02
C ASN A 23 17.61 -9.11 -1.19
N PHE A 24 17.93 -9.55 -2.40
CA PHE A 24 17.41 -8.94 -3.62
C PHE A 24 15.88 -8.90 -3.65
N SER A 25 15.21 -9.99 -3.27
CA SER A 25 13.74 -10.02 -3.27
C SER A 25 13.15 -9.02 -2.27
N LYS A 26 13.76 -8.88 -1.10
CA LYS A 26 13.35 -7.90 -0.08
C LYS A 26 13.56 -6.47 -0.56
N ASP A 27 14.72 -6.20 -1.15
CA ASP A 27 15.05 -4.87 -1.67
C ASP A 27 14.07 -4.43 -2.78
N VAL A 28 13.70 -5.35 -3.67
CA VAL A 28 12.73 -5.06 -4.74
C VAL A 28 11.36 -4.69 -4.15
N VAL A 29 10.88 -5.48 -3.19
CA VAL A 29 9.60 -5.20 -2.51
C VAL A 29 9.67 -3.84 -1.79
N LEU A 30 10.73 -3.60 -1.05
CA LEU A 30 10.94 -2.35 -0.32
C LEU A 30 10.93 -1.14 -1.25
N LEU A 31 11.67 -1.20 -2.35
CA LEU A 31 11.76 -0.12 -3.34
C LEU A 31 10.41 0.12 -4.01
N LEU A 32 9.71 -0.94 -4.37
CA LEU A 32 8.37 -0.84 -4.96
C LEU A 32 7.39 -0.16 -4.01
N ILE A 33 7.34 -0.61 -2.77
CA ILE A 33 6.44 -0.05 -1.75
C ILE A 33 6.78 1.43 -1.51
N LYS A 34 8.07 1.76 -1.32
CA LYS A 34 8.49 3.16 -1.13
C LYS A 34 8.10 4.06 -2.30
N SER A 35 8.19 3.54 -3.52
CA SER A 35 7.80 4.32 -4.71
C SER A 35 6.28 4.57 -4.78
N LEU A 36 5.48 3.67 -4.22
CA LEU A 36 4.02 3.75 -4.25
C LEU A 36 3.44 4.55 -3.08
N VAL A 37 3.94 4.32 -1.85
CA VAL A 37 3.35 4.92 -0.65
C VAL A 37 4.25 5.94 0.05
N GLY A 38 5.50 6.07 -0.39
CA GLY A 38 6.46 7.02 0.18
C GLY A 38 7.41 6.38 1.19
N ASP A 39 8.50 7.09 1.47
CA ASP A 39 9.61 6.56 2.29
C ASP A 39 9.31 6.43 3.78
N LYS A 40 8.30 7.16 4.26
CA LYS A 40 8.02 7.31 5.70
C LYS A 40 7.10 6.23 6.26
N VAL A 41 6.57 5.35 5.41
CA VAL A 41 5.59 4.35 5.84
C VAL A 41 6.32 3.07 6.25
N GLU A 42 6.29 2.75 7.54
CA GLU A 42 6.95 1.56 8.12
C GLU A 42 6.06 0.33 8.06
N ALA A 43 4.74 0.51 8.21
CA ALA A 43 3.80 -0.60 8.22
C ALA A 43 2.41 -0.16 7.74
N PHE A 44 1.70 -1.07 7.09
CA PHE A 44 0.30 -0.87 6.69
C PHE A 44 -0.36 -2.22 6.41
N ALA A 45 -1.68 -2.27 6.53
CA ALA A 45 -2.45 -3.45 6.14
C ALA A 45 -2.69 -3.43 4.62
N MET A 46 -2.52 -4.59 3.97
CA MET A 46 -2.80 -4.73 2.53
C MET A 46 -4.31 -4.60 2.26
N ASN A 47 -5.11 -5.12 3.19
CA ASN A 47 -6.57 -5.01 3.19
C ASN A 47 -7.04 -4.76 4.63
N LEU A 48 -8.14 -4.05 4.78
CA LEU A 48 -8.67 -3.73 6.11
C LEU A 48 -9.09 -5.02 6.84
N PRO A 49 -8.45 -5.35 7.98
CA PRO A 49 -8.85 -6.52 8.75
C PRO A 49 -10.28 -6.36 9.28
N LYS A 50 -11.13 -7.35 9.04
CA LYS A 50 -12.49 -7.37 9.57
C LYS A 50 -12.51 -8.14 10.88
N VAL A 51 -13.14 -7.57 11.87
CA VAL A 51 -13.25 -8.17 13.20
C VAL A 51 -14.72 -8.52 13.45
N LYS A 52 -14.97 -9.74 13.86
CA LYS A 52 -16.32 -10.23 14.20
C LYS A 52 -16.30 -10.82 15.60
N ARG A 53 -17.40 -10.69 16.33
CA ARG A 53 -17.53 -11.36 17.61
C ARG A 53 -17.56 -12.88 17.43
N ALA A 54 -16.82 -13.59 18.24
CA ALA A 54 -16.82 -15.05 18.24
C ALA A 54 -17.97 -15.57 19.12
N PRO A 55 -18.70 -16.61 18.69
CA PRO A 55 -19.82 -17.14 19.50
C PRO A 55 -19.41 -17.61 20.90
N GLU A 56 -18.20 -18.08 21.04
CA GLU A 56 -17.64 -18.62 22.30
C GLU A 56 -16.87 -17.57 23.09
N GLY A 57 -17.06 -16.29 22.79
CA GLY A 57 -16.32 -15.18 23.39
C GLY A 57 -15.05 -14.82 22.63
N GLY A 58 -14.58 -13.60 22.83
CA GLY A 58 -13.48 -13.04 22.07
C GLY A 58 -13.92 -12.57 20.68
N VAL A 59 -12.94 -12.44 19.80
CA VAL A 59 -13.17 -11.95 18.42
C VAL A 59 -12.47 -12.87 17.42
N ILE A 60 -12.97 -12.81 16.17
CA ILE A 60 -12.35 -13.46 15.01
C ILE A 60 -11.85 -12.36 14.10
N VAL A 61 -10.56 -12.39 13.78
CA VAL A 61 -9.92 -11.50 12.81
C VAL A 61 -9.88 -12.22 11.46
N SER A 62 -10.39 -11.57 10.41
CA SER A 62 -10.41 -12.15 9.05
C SER A 62 -8.99 -12.36 8.52
N PRO A 63 -8.81 -13.30 7.55
CA PRO A 63 -7.51 -13.48 6.90
C PRO A 63 -7.04 -12.17 6.26
N GLY A 64 -5.75 -11.97 6.22
CA GLY A 64 -5.19 -10.77 5.65
C GLY A 64 -3.70 -10.81 5.50
N ALA A 65 -3.15 -9.65 5.16
CA ALA A 65 -1.71 -9.46 5.06
C ALA A 65 -1.36 -8.01 5.43
N MET A 66 -0.14 -7.83 5.90
CA MET A 66 0.40 -6.50 6.19
C MET A 66 1.84 -6.41 5.71
N TYR A 67 2.24 -5.20 5.39
CA TYR A 67 3.63 -4.85 5.11
C TYR A 67 4.26 -4.34 6.40
N VAL A 68 5.46 -4.82 6.71
CA VAL A 68 6.26 -4.33 7.84
C VAL A 68 7.74 -4.40 7.46
N ASP A 69 8.40 -3.26 7.39
CA ASP A 69 9.86 -3.14 7.21
C ASP A 69 10.45 -3.98 6.06
N GLY A 70 9.79 -4.00 4.92
CA GLY A 70 10.29 -4.72 3.75
C GLY A 70 9.73 -6.14 3.58
N ASP A 71 9.02 -6.65 4.59
CA ASP A 71 8.41 -7.98 4.52
C ASP A 71 6.88 -7.85 4.35
N ILE A 72 6.28 -8.76 3.61
CA ILE A 72 4.82 -8.91 3.54
C ILE A 72 4.46 -10.17 4.33
N LEU A 73 3.73 -9.96 5.41
CA LEU A 73 3.35 -11.02 6.34
C LEU A 73 1.85 -11.28 6.22
N SER A 74 1.48 -12.53 6.05
CA SER A 74 0.07 -12.92 5.95
C SER A 74 -0.37 -13.72 7.18
N TRP A 75 -1.67 -13.74 7.42
CA TRP A 75 -2.27 -14.56 8.48
C TRP A 75 -3.58 -15.17 7.99
N ASN A 76 -3.92 -16.30 8.55
CA ASN A 76 -5.22 -16.95 8.36
C ASN A 76 -6.24 -16.38 9.35
N GLU A 77 -7.50 -16.74 9.15
CA GLU A 77 -8.55 -16.40 10.11
C GLU A 77 -8.11 -16.85 11.51
N THR A 78 -8.10 -15.93 12.45
CA THR A 78 -7.53 -16.15 13.78
C THR A 78 -8.52 -15.71 14.86
N ARG A 79 -8.76 -16.57 15.84
CA ARG A 79 -9.56 -16.23 17.03
C ARG A 79 -8.65 -15.66 18.11
N VAL A 80 -9.07 -14.54 18.69
CA VAL A 80 -8.41 -13.90 19.83
C VAL A 80 -9.37 -13.99 21.01
N ALA A 81 -9.06 -14.87 21.96
CA ALA A 81 -10.00 -15.23 23.03
C ALA A 81 -10.18 -14.11 24.07
N ASP A 82 -9.09 -13.41 24.39
CA ASP A 82 -9.04 -12.49 25.55
C ASP A 82 -9.37 -11.03 25.19
N VAL A 83 -10.14 -10.83 24.13
CA VAL A 83 -10.56 -9.51 23.68
C VAL A 83 -12.01 -9.29 24.05
N ILE A 84 -12.28 -8.20 24.76
CA ILE A 84 -13.63 -7.71 25.03
C ILE A 84 -13.98 -6.65 23.98
N GLU A 85 -15.24 -6.60 23.57
CA GLU A 85 -15.72 -5.63 22.59
C GLU A 85 -15.35 -4.19 23.01
N GLY A 86 -14.75 -3.45 22.09
CA GLY A 86 -14.26 -2.09 22.33
C GLY A 86 -12.79 -2.00 22.76
N MET A 87 -12.14 -3.13 23.06
CA MET A 87 -10.72 -3.13 23.32
C MET A 87 -9.91 -3.09 22.01
N PRO A 88 -8.76 -2.44 22.01
CA PRO A 88 -7.88 -2.48 20.85
C PRO A 88 -7.37 -3.90 20.58
N ILE A 89 -7.15 -4.20 19.33
CA ILE A 89 -6.55 -5.47 18.90
C ILE A 89 -5.28 -5.12 18.13
N TYR A 90 -4.19 -5.70 18.58
CA TYR A 90 -2.88 -5.45 17.98
C TYR A 90 -2.43 -6.63 17.13
N ALA A 91 -2.02 -6.33 15.91
CA ALA A 91 -1.23 -7.24 15.08
C ALA A 91 0.21 -7.14 15.57
N CYS A 92 0.68 -8.20 16.20
CA CYS A 92 1.99 -8.31 16.83
C CYS A 92 2.91 -9.15 15.95
N ILE A 93 4.15 -8.71 15.80
CA ILE A 93 5.14 -9.42 14.98
C ILE A 93 6.10 -10.17 15.91
N ARG A 94 6.31 -11.45 15.62
CA ARG A 94 7.34 -12.24 16.30
C ARG A 94 8.19 -13.00 15.29
N GLU A 95 9.42 -13.28 15.69
CA GLU A 95 10.31 -14.17 14.96
C GLU A 95 10.22 -15.58 15.56
N VAL A 96 10.04 -16.55 14.70
CA VAL A 96 9.99 -17.95 15.07
C VAL A 96 11.17 -18.64 14.38
N THR A 97 11.99 -19.31 15.15
CA THR A 97 13.13 -20.07 14.63
C THR A 97 12.78 -21.55 14.57
N SER A 98 13.22 -22.20 13.51
CA SER A 98 12.93 -23.61 13.30
C SER A 98 14.07 -24.31 12.56
N GLU A 99 13.94 -25.63 12.42
CA GLU A 99 14.88 -26.47 11.68
C GLU A 99 16.32 -26.35 12.19
N ASN A 100 16.55 -26.77 13.42
CA ASN A 100 17.91 -26.84 13.96
C ASN A 100 18.73 -27.85 13.15
N ARG A 101 19.92 -27.46 12.81
CA ARG A 101 20.90 -28.31 12.10
C ARG A 101 22.24 -28.24 12.78
N LEU A 102 22.96 -29.38 12.74
CA LEU A 102 24.32 -29.49 13.25
C LEU A 102 25.29 -28.75 12.32
N PHE A 103 26.06 -27.85 12.86
CA PHE A 103 27.06 -27.07 12.12
C PHE A 103 28.47 -27.62 12.35
N ALA A 104 29.45 -27.08 11.63
CA ALA A 104 30.85 -27.51 11.69
C ALA A 104 31.51 -27.24 13.06
N ASP A 105 30.92 -26.34 13.86
CA ASP A 105 31.34 -26.06 15.25
C ASP A 105 30.87 -27.12 16.24
N GLY A 106 30.13 -28.12 15.78
CA GLY A 106 29.56 -29.17 16.62
C GLY A 106 28.30 -28.74 17.40
N GLN A 107 27.76 -27.56 17.08
CA GLN A 107 26.55 -27.05 17.76
C GLN A 107 25.35 -27.08 16.80
N GLU A 108 24.17 -27.22 17.38
CA GLU A 108 22.93 -27.07 16.65
C GLU A 108 22.52 -25.59 16.63
N HIS A 109 22.28 -25.07 15.43
CA HIS A 109 21.79 -23.71 15.23
C HIS A 109 20.51 -23.72 14.44
N PRO A 110 19.57 -22.81 14.72
CA PRO A 110 18.36 -22.69 13.92
C PRO A 110 18.70 -22.20 12.51
N CYS A 111 18.23 -22.90 11.50
CA CYS A 111 18.51 -22.62 10.10
C CYS A 111 17.42 -21.84 9.40
N ARG A 112 16.27 -21.73 10.03
CA ARG A 112 15.16 -20.97 9.46
C ARG A 112 14.63 -20.00 10.50
N ILE A 113 14.48 -18.75 10.06
CA ILE A 113 13.83 -17.69 10.84
C ILE A 113 12.62 -17.23 10.03
N GLU A 114 11.46 -17.32 10.61
CA GLU A 114 10.22 -16.88 10.00
C GLU A 114 9.62 -15.75 10.84
N LYS A 115 9.05 -14.75 10.21
CA LYS A 115 8.27 -13.73 10.89
C LYS A 115 6.80 -14.08 10.73
N GLU A 116 6.06 -14.03 11.81
CA GLU A 116 4.62 -14.28 11.77
C GLU A 116 3.86 -13.20 12.52
N VAL A 117 2.61 -13.02 12.07
CA VAL A 117 1.66 -12.12 12.73
C VAL A 117 0.79 -12.93 13.67
N TYR A 118 0.69 -12.48 14.90
CA TYR A 118 -0.31 -12.98 15.86
C TYR A 118 -1.10 -11.81 16.43
N PHE A 119 -2.25 -12.07 17.02
CA PHE A 119 -3.11 -11.01 17.54
C PHE A 119 -3.22 -11.07 19.06
N SER A 120 -3.24 -9.87 19.67
CA SER A 120 -3.30 -9.72 21.14
C SER A 120 -4.12 -8.47 21.49
N SER A 121 -4.71 -8.47 22.69
CA SER A 121 -5.33 -7.28 23.29
C SER A 121 -4.32 -6.33 23.94
N SER A 122 -3.08 -6.78 24.12
CA SER A 122 -2.00 -5.98 24.72
C SER A 122 -0.78 -5.96 23.79
N LYS A 123 -0.07 -4.85 23.81
CA LYS A 123 1.22 -4.68 23.15
C LYS A 123 2.41 -4.80 24.10
N ASP A 124 2.17 -5.13 25.38
CA ASP A 124 3.22 -5.18 26.39
C ASP A 124 4.25 -6.27 26.06
N GLY A 125 5.51 -5.90 26.10
CA GLY A 125 6.60 -6.81 25.80
C GLY A 125 6.77 -7.16 24.32
N VAL A 126 6.01 -6.53 23.42
CA VAL A 126 6.07 -6.79 21.97
C VAL A 126 6.88 -5.68 21.30
N ALA A 127 7.92 -6.03 20.56
CA ALA A 127 8.78 -5.06 19.90
C ALA A 127 8.04 -4.31 18.78
N LYS A 128 7.16 -4.98 18.06
CA LYS A 128 6.36 -4.40 16.96
C LYS A 128 4.91 -4.84 17.09
N ALA A 129 4.05 -3.88 17.38
CA ALA A 129 2.61 -4.12 17.55
C ALA A 129 1.84 -2.94 16.91
N TYR A 130 0.89 -3.25 16.06
CA TYR A 130 0.11 -2.28 15.29
C TYR A 130 -1.37 -2.48 15.58
N ASP A 131 -2.05 -1.42 16.01
CA ASP A 131 -3.50 -1.46 16.23
C ASP A 131 -4.22 -1.64 14.89
N ILE A 132 -4.94 -2.75 14.73
CA ILE A 132 -5.60 -3.08 13.46
C ILE A 132 -6.79 -2.17 13.15
N THR A 133 -7.27 -1.41 14.14
CA THR A 133 -8.38 -0.46 13.90
C THR A 133 -7.90 0.89 13.37
N THR A 134 -6.64 1.21 13.57
CA THR A 134 -6.06 2.51 13.18
C THR A 134 -4.92 2.38 12.16
N ILE A 135 -4.46 1.16 11.89
CA ILE A 135 -3.40 0.94 10.91
C ILE A 135 -3.82 1.45 9.53
N ALA A 136 -2.92 2.13 8.85
CA ALA A 136 -3.17 2.60 7.49
C ALA A 136 -3.42 1.41 6.56
N VAL A 137 -4.31 1.59 5.60
CA VAL A 137 -4.58 0.58 4.58
C VAL A 137 -3.87 0.99 3.28
N PHE A 138 -3.36 0.04 2.54
CA PHE A 138 -2.60 0.27 1.30
C PHE A 138 -3.36 1.16 0.31
N ALA A 139 -4.65 0.89 0.12
CA ALA A 139 -5.49 1.68 -0.79
C ALA A 139 -5.53 3.16 -0.39
N ASP A 140 -5.70 3.45 0.90
CA ASP A 140 -5.75 4.83 1.41
C ASP A 140 -4.40 5.54 1.24
N LEU A 141 -3.31 4.81 1.41
CA LEU A 141 -1.96 5.36 1.20
C LEU A 141 -1.71 5.69 -0.27
N LEU A 142 -2.19 4.86 -1.18
CA LEU A 142 -2.11 5.14 -2.62
C LEU A 142 -2.92 6.39 -2.97
N GLU A 143 -4.14 6.51 -2.46
CA GLU A 143 -4.99 7.68 -2.69
C GLU A 143 -4.34 8.95 -2.15
N LYS A 144 -3.82 8.92 -0.93
CA LYS A 144 -3.10 10.07 -0.34
C LYS A 144 -1.90 10.48 -1.19
N ASN A 145 -1.18 9.53 -1.73
CA ASN A 145 -0.03 9.82 -2.60
C ASN A 145 -0.46 10.43 -3.94
N VAL A 146 -1.59 9.99 -4.47
CA VAL A 146 -2.16 10.56 -5.69
C VAL A 146 -2.73 11.96 -5.43
N GLU A 147 -3.26 12.18 -4.23
CA GLU A 147 -3.89 13.47 -3.85
C GLU A 147 -2.91 14.50 -3.26
N GLN A 148 -1.63 14.20 -3.13
CA GLN A 148 -0.62 15.14 -2.64
C GLN A 148 -0.37 16.30 -3.63
N GLY A 149 -1.28 17.19 -3.65
CA GLY A 149 -1.22 18.42 -4.42
C GLY A 149 -2.56 19.10 -4.34
N GLU A 150 -2.66 20.13 -3.53
CA GLU A 150 -3.87 20.95 -3.50
C GLU A 150 -4.15 21.54 -4.88
N TRP A 151 -5.40 21.48 -5.28
CA TRP A 151 -5.86 22.21 -6.45
C TRP A 151 -5.79 23.72 -6.15
N LYS A 152 -4.96 24.43 -6.88
CA LYS A 152 -4.82 25.88 -6.77
C LYS A 152 -5.56 26.55 -7.94
N ASP A 153 -6.40 27.48 -7.62
CA ASP A 153 -7.05 28.31 -8.66
C ASP A 153 -5.99 29.14 -9.37
N ILE A 154 -5.93 28.99 -10.68
CA ILE A 154 -5.00 29.76 -11.52
C ILE A 154 -5.66 31.01 -12.08
N GLY A 155 -6.97 31.13 -11.96
CA GLY A 155 -7.71 32.30 -12.36
C GLY A 155 -8.77 32.02 -13.40
N SER A 156 -9.32 33.11 -13.92
CA SER A 156 -10.36 33.04 -14.95
C SER A 156 -9.73 32.85 -16.32
N VAL A 157 -10.38 32.05 -17.14
CA VAL A 157 -9.97 31.75 -18.51
C VAL A 157 -11.03 32.30 -19.45
N ARG A 158 -10.62 33.06 -20.44
CA ARG A 158 -11.46 33.47 -21.59
C ARG A 158 -10.94 32.81 -22.85
N MET A 159 -11.83 32.19 -23.56
CA MET A 159 -11.50 31.54 -24.83
C MET A 159 -12.05 32.32 -26.01
N TYR A 160 -11.51 32.04 -27.17
CA TYR A 160 -11.72 32.85 -28.39
C TYR A 160 -13.16 32.84 -28.91
N ASN A 161 -13.94 31.86 -28.53
CA ASN A 161 -15.30 31.64 -29.06
C ASN A 161 -16.39 31.80 -28.00
N GLY A 162 -16.18 32.75 -27.08
CA GLY A 162 -17.21 33.13 -26.11
C GLY A 162 -17.30 32.25 -24.86
N TYR A 163 -16.47 31.24 -24.75
CA TYR A 163 -16.41 30.48 -23.52
C TYR A 163 -15.60 31.21 -22.46
N SER A 164 -16.09 31.21 -21.25
CA SER A 164 -15.36 31.68 -20.08
C SER A 164 -15.39 30.61 -19.01
N GLY A 165 -14.50 30.70 -18.06
CA GLY A 165 -14.49 29.70 -17.01
C GLY A 165 -13.38 29.90 -16.00
N LYS A 166 -13.17 28.86 -15.23
CA LYS A 166 -12.12 28.82 -14.21
C LYS A 166 -11.14 27.70 -14.51
N ALA A 167 -9.89 27.97 -14.24
CA ALA A 167 -8.84 26.96 -14.35
C ALA A 167 -8.21 26.74 -12.99
N ARG A 168 -7.90 25.48 -12.69
CA ARG A 168 -7.11 25.16 -11.51
C ARG A 168 -6.05 24.11 -11.86
N ALA A 169 -4.96 24.14 -11.14
CA ALA A 169 -3.85 23.21 -11.32
C ALA A 169 -3.46 22.57 -10.02
N ARG A 170 -2.97 21.36 -10.09
CA ARG A 170 -2.26 20.72 -8.98
C ARG A 170 -1.00 20.04 -9.51
N THR A 171 0.04 20.06 -8.69
CA THR A 171 1.29 19.38 -9.02
C THR A 171 1.46 18.18 -8.08
N VAL A 172 1.60 17.01 -8.67
CA VAL A 172 1.82 15.76 -7.94
C VAL A 172 3.02 15.07 -8.60
N ASN A 173 4.01 14.73 -7.79
CA ASN A 173 5.21 14.02 -8.27
C ASN A 173 5.86 14.70 -9.48
N LYS A 174 6.04 16.02 -9.41
CA LYS A 174 6.63 16.87 -10.46
C LYS A 174 5.81 16.93 -11.76
N ARG A 175 4.59 16.41 -11.77
CA ARG A 175 3.67 16.50 -12.90
C ARG A 175 2.53 17.44 -12.56
N THR A 176 2.30 18.42 -13.41
CA THR A 176 1.20 19.37 -13.22
C THR A 176 -0.01 18.92 -14.04
N ARG A 177 -1.14 18.80 -13.37
CA ARG A 177 -2.43 18.50 -13.97
C ARG A 177 -3.27 19.77 -13.95
N PHE A 178 -3.99 19.98 -15.04
CA PHE A 178 -4.88 21.13 -15.21
C PHE A 178 -6.32 20.65 -15.28
N GLN A 179 -7.22 21.43 -14.70
CA GLN A 179 -8.66 21.22 -14.83
C GLN A 179 -9.30 22.53 -15.22
N LEU A 180 -10.07 22.49 -16.31
CA LEU A 180 -10.80 23.64 -16.83
C LEU A 180 -12.30 23.41 -16.63
N TYR A 181 -12.96 24.42 -16.09
CA TYR A 181 -14.40 24.51 -16.01
C TYR A 181 -14.84 25.60 -16.95
N LEU A 182 -15.43 25.23 -18.06
CA LEU A 182 -15.86 26.18 -19.08
C LEU A 182 -17.38 26.32 -19.08
N THR A 183 -17.85 27.55 -19.13
CA THR A 183 -19.25 27.89 -19.31
C THR A 183 -19.39 28.76 -20.52
N SER A 184 -20.50 28.62 -21.24
CA SER A 184 -20.84 29.52 -22.32
C SER A 184 -22.12 30.27 -21.93
N ASP A 185 -22.07 31.59 -22.02
CA ASP A 185 -23.21 32.44 -21.71
C ASP A 185 -24.24 32.43 -22.87
N GLU A 186 -23.84 31.98 -24.06
CA GLU A 186 -24.73 31.80 -25.20
C GLU A 186 -24.44 30.45 -25.86
N ILE A 187 -25.24 29.46 -25.55
CA ILE A 187 -25.27 28.24 -26.34
C ILE A 187 -26.31 28.43 -27.45
N SER A 188 -25.92 29.07 -28.53
CA SER A 188 -26.67 28.96 -29.76
C SER A 188 -25.97 27.95 -30.66
N TRP A 189 -26.07 26.69 -30.30
CA TRP A 189 -25.73 25.63 -31.24
C TRP A 189 -26.82 25.60 -32.29
N ARG A 190 -26.61 26.26 -33.39
CA ARG A 190 -27.35 25.92 -34.60
C ARG A 190 -26.60 24.77 -35.23
N ASP A 191 -27.04 23.59 -34.92
CA ASP A 191 -26.57 22.42 -35.64
C ASP A 191 -27.24 22.44 -37.02
N PRO A 192 -26.49 22.56 -38.08
CA PRO A 192 -27.07 22.53 -39.43
C PRO A 192 -27.67 21.18 -39.81
N TYR A 193 -27.56 20.17 -38.94
CA TYR A 193 -27.99 18.80 -39.24
C TYR A 193 -29.04 18.24 -38.23
N GLU A 194 -29.70 19.10 -37.46
CA GLU A 194 -30.79 18.70 -36.56
C GLU A 194 -30.58 17.42 -35.75
N SER A 195 -29.42 17.20 -35.24
CA SER A 195 -29.20 16.06 -34.35
C SER A 195 -29.29 16.52 -32.89
N GLU A 196 -30.05 15.75 -32.10
CA GLU A 196 -30.33 16.07 -30.72
C GLU A 196 -29.07 16.30 -29.90
N UNK A 197 -28.88 17.44 -29.42
CA UNK A 197 -27.79 17.74 -28.72
C UNK A 197 -27.61 17.00 -27.53
N UNK A 198 -26.96 16.63 -27.50
CA UNK A 198 -26.70 16.06 -26.45
C UNK A 198 -26.35 17.03 -25.50
N UNK A 199 -26.88 17.08 -24.96
CA UNK A 199 -26.70 17.83 -24.03
C UNK A 199 -25.36 17.79 -23.63
N UNK A 200 -24.83 18.47 -23.80
CA UNK A 200 -23.86 18.54 -23.34
C UNK A 200 -23.84 18.06 -22.15
N ASN A 201 -23.29 17.20 -21.80
CA ASN A 201 -22.96 16.69 -20.48
C ASN A 201 -21.94 17.64 -19.82
N PRO A 202 -22.29 18.29 -18.76
CA PRO A 202 -21.36 19.26 -18.12
C PRO A 202 -20.12 18.61 -17.50
N ASN A 203 -19.95 17.31 -17.64
CA ASN A 203 -18.82 16.56 -17.10
C ASN A 203 -17.81 16.08 -18.17
N HIS A 204 -17.77 16.73 -19.34
CA HIS A 204 -16.70 16.42 -20.29
C HIS A 204 -15.36 16.94 -19.76
N TYR A 205 -14.52 16.03 -19.35
CA TYR A 205 -13.11 16.28 -19.03
C TYR A 205 -12.29 16.18 -20.32
N ILE A 206 -11.49 17.16 -20.58
CA ILE A 206 -10.43 17.11 -21.58
C ILE A 206 -9.10 16.79 -20.87
#